data_7368cd979086c570bdd56febdc840a36
#
_entry.id   7368cd979086c570bdd56febdc840a36
#
_cell.length_a   1.000
_cell.length_b   1.000
_cell.length_c   1.000
_cell.angle_alpha   90.00
_cell.angle_beta   90.00
_cell.angle_gamma   90.00
#
_symmetry.space_group_name_H-M   'P 1'
#
loop_
_entity.id
_entity.type
_entity.pdbx_description
1 polymer ?
#
loop_
_entity_poly.entity_id
_entity_poly.type
_entity_poly.pdbx_seq_one_letter_code
_entity_poly.pdbx_strand_id
1 'polypeptide(L)'
;MNDGYLSVETHGCPMSGCAAPAGSPCRTSKGRVAINYHTARFRLVPSLAKALTVVTPPIRKPGTPWVELPRPASSGAELSGHVRIGYARASTARQSLDTQLDSLTAAGVTKIFSEKISTRAVSRPELDRAAEFARELRAASLGVTLVVHEHKRLGRGLALAELAEQLKSYGVALEFLTGELQGNHDPSGFEISLPLDFTM
;
A
#
# COMPACT_ATOMS: atom_id res chain seq x y z
N MET A 1 -20.61 9.05 13.40
CA MET A 1 -20.13 9.85 14.57
C MET A 1 -19.30 8.93 15.42
N ASN A 2 -18.11 9.38 15.81
CA ASN A 2 -17.11 8.52 16.45
C ASN A 2 -17.44 8.33 17.93
N ASP A 3 -17.86 7.15 18.35
CA ASP A 3 -18.22 6.81 19.74
C ASP A 3 -17.14 7.17 20.77
N GLY A 4 -15.89 7.27 20.34
CA GLY A 4 -14.77 7.67 21.20
C GLY A 4 -14.87 9.09 21.77
N TYR A 5 -15.51 10.03 21.05
CA TYR A 5 -15.66 11.40 21.53
C TYR A 5 -16.76 11.51 22.61
N LEU A 6 -17.84 10.74 22.47
CA LEU A 6 -18.91 10.70 23.45
C LEU A 6 -18.41 10.18 24.81
N SER A 7 -17.51 9.21 24.82
CA SER A 7 -16.92 8.68 26.06
C SER A 7 -15.99 9.69 26.77
N VAL A 8 -15.37 10.63 26.04
CA VAL A 8 -14.55 11.71 26.65
C VAL A 8 -15.45 12.74 27.34
N GLU A 9 -16.62 13.05 26.80
CA GLU A 9 -17.55 14.00 27.41
C GLU A 9 -18.21 13.52 28.68
N THR A 10 -18.28 12.21 28.93
CA THR A 10 -18.83 11.69 30.19
C THR A 10 -18.01 12.10 31.44
N HIS A 11 -16.78 12.59 31.24
CA HIS A 11 -15.89 13.01 32.32
C HIS A 11 -15.71 14.54 32.31
N GLY A 12 -15.62 15.18 33.47
CA GLY A 12 -15.24 16.58 33.57
C GLY A 12 -13.77 16.81 33.14
N CYS A 13 -13.45 17.98 32.63
CA CYS A 13 -12.07 18.30 32.26
C CYS A 13 -11.23 18.61 33.52
N PRO A 14 -10.11 17.89 33.79
CA PRO A 14 -9.30 18.12 34.99
C PRO A 14 -8.35 19.32 34.87
N MET A 15 -8.29 19.98 33.69
CA MET A 15 -7.47 21.16 33.49
C MET A 15 -8.08 22.37 34.20
N SER A 16 -7.35 22.97 35.13
CA SER A 16 -7.77 24.12 35.93
C SER A 16 -8.20 25.32 35.08
N GLY A 17 -7.53 25.55 33.95
CA GLY A 17 -7.88 26.63 33.00
C GLY A 17 -9.09 26.34 32.12
N CYS A 18 -9.64 25.13 32.16
CA CYS A 18 -10.80 24.73 31.38
C CYS A 18 -12.02 24.45 32.30
N ALA A 19 -11.85 23.57 33.30
CA ALA A 19 -12.84 23.14 34.29
C ALA A 19 -14.23 22.82 33.71
N ALA A 20 -14.30 22.37 32.44
CA ALA A 20 -15.57 22.06 31.78
C ALA A 20 -16.22 20.83 32.47
N PRO A 21 -17.50 20.92 32.87
CA PRO A 21 -18.20 19.80 33.50
C PRO A 21 -18.41 18.63 32.54
N ALA A 22 -18.78 17.47 33.09
CA ALA A 22 -19.23 16.34 32.28
C ALA A 22 -20.42 16.75 31.40
N GLY A 23 -20.47 16.22 30.19
CA GLY A 23 -21.49 16.55 29.18
C GLY A 23 -21.23 17.87 28.41
N SER A 24 -20.11 18.56 28.67
CA SER A 24 -19.80 19.83 27.99
C SER A 24 -18.44 19.75 27.27
N PRO A 25 -18.28 20.42 26.11
CA PRO A 25 -17.00 20.49 25.42
C PRO A 25 -15.97 21.28 26.23
N CYS A 26 -14.70 21.02 25.97
CA CYS A 26 -13.60 21.78 26.58
C CYS A 26 -13.64 23.25 26.14
N ARG A 27 -13.09 24.12 26.98
CA ARG A 27 -13.01 25.57 26.73
C ARG A 27 -11.55 26.04 26.67
N THR A 28 -11.29 27.02 25.82
CA THR A 28 -10.00 27.72 25.77
C THR A 28 -9.86 28.64 27.00
N SER A 29 -8.63 29.12 27.27
CA SER A 29 -8.38 30.11 28.31
C SER A 29 -9.19 31.42 28.18
N LYS A 30 -9.73 31.71 26.99
CA LYS A 30 -10.63 32.84 26.70
C LYS A 30 -12.13 32.45 26.82
N GLY A 31 -12.46 31.30 27.40
CA GLY A 31 -13.82 30.84 27.63
C GLY A 31 -14.57 30.32 26.37
N ARG A 32 -13.99 30.37 25.18
CA ARG A 32 -14.60 29.85 23.94
C ARG A 32 -14.51 28.32 23.90
N VAL A 33 -15.47 27.68 23.23
CA VAL A 33 -15.41 26.23 22.98
C VAL A 33 -14.12 25.89 22.22
N ALA A 34 -13.37 24.93 22.75
CA ALA A 34 -12.14 24.44 22.12
C ALA A 34 -12.49 23.50 20.98
N ILE A 35 -11.73 23.56 19.90
CA ILE A 35 -11.90 22.69 18.72
C ILE A 35 -11.64 21.22 19.11
N ASN A 36 -10.71 20.99 20.06
CA ASN A 36 -10.34 19.66 20.53
C ASN A 36 -10.46 19.58 22.05
N TYR A 37 -10.65 18.36 22.58
CA TYR A 37 -10.59 18.10 24.01
C TYR A 37 -9.15 18.16 24.52
N HIS A 38 -8.98 18.60 25.78
CA HIS A 38 -7.67 18.56 26.42
C HIS A 38 -7.19 17.14 26.66
N THR A 39 -5.92 16.87 26.42
CA THR A 39 -5.30 15.55 26.59
C THR A 39 -5.50 14.96 27.99
N ALA A 40 -5.53 15.81 29.00
CA ALA A 40 -5.80 15.40 30.37
C ALA A 40 -7.20 14.75 30.54
N ARG A 41 -8.19 15.18 29.74
CA ARG A 41 -9.55 14.59 29.74
C ARG A 41 -9.58 13.24 29.06
N PHE A 42 -8.79 13.03 27.99
CA PHE A 42 -8.64 11.72 27.35
C PHE A 42 -8.07 10.65 28.28
N ARG A 43 -7.17 11.05 29.21
CA ARG A 43 -6.58 10.14 30.18
C ARG A 43 -7.58 9.57 31.19
N LEU A 44 -8.75 10.18 31.33
CA LEU A 44 -9.82 9.67 32.21
C LEU A 44 -10.61 8.53 31.56
N VAL A 45 -10.49 8.34 30.26
CA VAL A 45 -11.13 7.24 29.52
C VAL A 45 -10.11 6.10 29.37
N PRO A 46 -10.30 4.93 30.03
CA PRO A 46 -9.29 3.87 30.08
C PRO A 46 -8.81 3.38 28.71
N SER A 47 -9.72 3.27 27.73
CA SER A 47 -9.40 2.85 26.37
C SER A 47 -8.49 3.85 25.64
N LEU A 48 -8.71 5.15 25.86
CA LEU A 48 -7.93 6.23 25.25
C LEU A 48 -6.64 6.52 26.03
N ALA A 49 -6.65 6.36 27.36
CA ALA A 49 -5.46 6.50 28.19
C ALA A 49 -4.38 5.51 27.78
N LYS A 50 -4.75 4.26 27.47
CA LYS A 50 -3.83 3.24 26.98
C LYS A 50 -3.19 3.61 25.63
N ALA A 51 -3.95 4.22 24.73
CA ALA A 51 -3.46 4.69 23.43
C ALA A 51 -2.52 5.91 23.55
N LEU A 52 -2.67 6.71 24.62
CA LEU A 52 -1.83 7.89 24.88
C LEU A 52 -0.54 7.56 25.67
N THR A 53 -0.38 6.33 26.11
CA THR A 53 0.84 5.87 26.80
C THR A 53 1.93 5.62 25.77
N VAL A 54 2.47 6.69 25.21
CA VAL A 54 3.70 6.61 24.40
C VAL A 54 4.85 6.38 25.36
N VAL A 55 5.55 5.27 25.20
CA VAL A 55 6.80 5.04 25.93
C VAL A 55 7.78 6.12 25.49
N THR A 56 7.99 7.12 26.36
CA THR A 56 8.97 8.18 26.08
C THR A 56 10.36 7.54 26.13
N PRO A 57 11.13 7.55 25.06
CA PRO A 57 12.49 7.04 25.13
C PRO A 57 13.30 7.83 26.16
N PRO A 58 14.22 7.18 26.88
CA PRO A 58 15.02 7.87 27.90
C PRO A 58 15.74 9.07 27.31
N ILE A 59 15.72 10.19 28.06
CA ILE A 59 16.38 11.44 27.64
C ILE A 59 17.87 11.14 27.43
N ARG A 60 18.33 11.25 26.21
CA ARG A 60 19.75 11.01 25.85
C ARG A 60 20.59 12.17 26.37
N LYS A 61 21.70 11.84 27.04
CA LYS A 61 22.72 12.85 27.37
C LYS A 61 23.47 13.22 26.10
N PRO A 62 23.76 14.51 25.87
CA PRO A 62 24.59 14.93 24.74
C PRO A 62 25.91 14.17 24.74
N GLY A 63 26.33 13.66 23.57
CA GLY A 63 27.59 12.94 23.42
C GLY A 63 27.53 11.40 23.62
N THR A 64 26.37 10.82 23.94
CA THR A 64 26.24 9.35 23.93
C THR A 64 26.18 8.83 22.50
N PRO A 65 26.96 7.78 22.15
CA PRO A 65 26.89 7.16 20.84
C PRO A 65 25.50 6.60 20.57
N TRP A 66 25.11 6.57 19.30
CA TRP A 66 23.86 5.95 18.88
C TRP A 66 23.92 4.46 19.26
N VAL A 67 23.06 4.03 20.19
CA VAL A 67 22.83 2.63 20.42
C VAL A 67 21.76 2.20 19.42
N GLU A 68 22.10 1.25 18.59
CA GLU A 68 21.12 0.59 17.71
C GLU A 68 20.01 0.05 18.60
N LEU A 69 18.79 0.51 18.37
CA LEU A 69 17.62 -0.09 19.03
C LEU A 69 17.63 -1.57 18.71
N PRO A 70 17.42 -2.47 19.70
CA PRO A 70 17.24 -3.87 19.38
C PRO A 70 16.19 -3.92 18.29
N ARG A 71 16.57 -4.45 17.14
CA ARG A 71 15.63 -4.71 16.05
C ARG A 71 14.49 -5.45 16.73
N PRO A 72 13.21 -4.98 16.67
CA PRO A 72 12.12 -5.72 17.25
C PRO A 72 12.34 -7.15 16.78
N ALA A 73 12.47 -8.09 17.73
CA ALA A 73 12.60 -9.47 17.38
C ALA A 73 11.46 -9.69 16.41
N SER A 74 11.80 -9.86 15.15
CA SER A 74 10.83 -10.30 14.17
C SER A 74 10.34 -11.60 14.80
N SER A 75 9.22 -11.50 15.51
CA SER A 75 8.45 -12.70 15.79
C SER A 75 8.40 -13.34 14.43
N GLY A 76 8.96 -14.49 14.26
CA GLY A 76 9.11 -15.20 12.99
C GLY A 76 7.77 -15.62 12.36
N ALA A 77 6.79 -14.75 12.43
CA ALA A 77 5.75 -14.63 11.46
C ALA A 77 6.48 -14.11 10.20
N GLU A 78 7.00 -15.05 9.41
CA GLU A 78 7.17 -14.81 7.99
C GLU A 78 5.94 -14.03 7.59
N LEU A 79 6.14 -12.84 7.05
CA LEU A 79 5.04 -12.09 6.43
C LEU A 79 4.62 -12.95 5.22
N SER A 80 3.89 -14.03 5.46
CA SER A 80 3.34 -14.91 4.45
C SER A 80 2.14 -14.23 3.78
N GLY A 81 2.35 -12.97 3.42
CA GLY A 81 1.41 -12.19 2.65
C GLY A 81 1.68 -12.38 1.18
N HIS A 82 0.62 -12.48 0.40
CA HIS A 82 0.67 -12.42 -1.06
C HIS A 82 0.09 -11.09 -1.51
N VAL A 83 0.87 -10.28 -2.25
CA VAL A 83 0.46 -8.97 -2.74
C VAL A 83 0.20 -9.05 -4.23
N ARG A 84 -0.95 -8.56 -4.66
CA ARG A 84 -1.32 -8.43 -6.06
C ARG A 84 -1.20 -6.97 -6.47
N ILE A 85 -0.31 -6.67 -7.41
CA ILE A 85 -0.14 -5.34 -7.99
C ILE A 85 -0.63 -5.35 -9.44
N GLY A 86 -1.23 -4.26 -9.90
CA GLY A 86 -1.82 -4.15 -11.22
C GLY A 86 -1.05 -3.21 -12.13
N TYR A 87 -1.06 -3.52 -13.43
CA TYR A 87 -0.61 -2.60 -14.45
C TYR A 87 -1.67 -2.42 -15.52
N ALA A 88 -1.97 -1.16 -15.86
CA ALA A 88 -2.92 -0.77 -16.89
C ALA A 88 -2.29 0.23 -17.88
N ARG A 89 -2.58 0.07 -19.17
CA ARG A 89 -2.09 0.97 -20.22
C ARG A 89 -3.15 1.25 -21.27
N ALA A 90 -3.34 2.52 -21.59
CA ALA A 90 -4.15 2.94 -22.73
C ALA A 90 -3.38 3.91 -23.64
N SER A 91 -3.65 3.88 -24.94
CA SER A 91 -3.04 4.81 -25.89
C SER A 91 -3.75 6.17 -25.94
N THR A 92 -5.07 6.18 -26.08
CA THR A 92 -5.85 7.41 -26.25
C THR A 92 -7.27 7.32 -25.69
N ALA A 93 -7.90 6.16 -25.72
CA ALA A 93 -9.28 5.99 -25.29
C ALA A 93 -9.39 5.89 -23.76
N ARG A 94 -10.01 6.89 -23.14
CA ARG A 94 -10.29 6.93 -21.71
C ARG A 94 -11.07 5.69 -21.26
N GLN A 95 -12.08 5.31 -22.01
CA GLN A 95 -12.94 4.17 -21.75
C GLN A 95 -12.18 2.82 -21.69
N SER A 96 -11.12 2.64 -22.48
CA SER A 96 -10.29 1.44 -22.45
C SER A 96 -9.41 1.35 -21.18
N LEU A 97 -9.04 2.47 -20.57
CA LEU A 97 -8.31 2.48 -19.31
C LEU A 97 -9.24 2.18 -18.13
N ASP A 98 -10.41 2.82 -18.11
CA ASP A 98 -11.40 2.65 -17.05
C ASP A 98 -11.82 1.17 -16.94
N THR A 99 -12.13 0.52 -18.05
CA THR A 99 -12.44 -0.92 -18.08
C THR A 99 -11.31 -1.80 -17.51
N GLN A 100 -10.04 -1.46 -17.77
CA GLN A 100 -8.92 -2.19 -17.21
C GLN A 100 -8.80 -1.98 -15.70
N LEU A 101 -8.99 -0.73 -15.24
CA LEU A 101 -8.94 -0.40 -13.82
C LEU A 101 -10.05 -1.12 -13.04
N ASP A 102 -11.26 -1.17 -13.58
CA ASP A 102 -12.39 -1.89 -12.99
C ASP A 102 -12.10 -3.39 -12.89
N SER A 103 -11.55 -3.99 -13.96
CA SER A 103 -11.18 -5.41 -13.98
C SER A 103 -10.08 -5.73 -12.97
N LEU A 104 -9.06 -4.89 -12.85
CA LEU A 104 -7.98 -5.04 -11.88
C LEU A 104 -8.49 -4.89 -10.43
N THR A 105 -9.38 -3.94 -10.20
CA THR A 105 -10.01 -3.73 -8.89
C THR A 105 -10.87 -4.93 -8.51
N ALA A 106 -11.68 -5.44 -9.43
CA ALA A 106 -12.49 -6.65 -9.22
C ALA A 106 -11.62 -7.90 -8.96
N ALA A 107 -10.41 -7.95 -9.53
CA ALA A 107 -9.44 -9.00 -9.28
C ALA A 107 -8.72 -8.89 -7.92
N GLY A 108 -9.05 -7.91 -7.08
CA GLY A 108 -8.48 -7.74 -5.74
C GLY A 108 -7.03 -7.23 -5.75
N VAL A 109 -6.67 -6.41 -6.73
CA VAL A 109 -5.36 -5.77 -6.81
C VAL A 109 -5.21 -4.68 -5.75
N THR A 110 -4.11 -4.71 -5.00
CA THR A 110 -3.86 -3.77 -3.89
C THR A 110 -3.40 -2.40 -4.37
N LYS A 111 -2.58 -2.36 -5.43
CA LYS A 111 -2.03 -1.14 -6.00
C LYS A 111 -1.96 -1.25 -7.52
N ILE A 112 -2.45 -0.23 -8.23
CA ILE A 112 -2.45 -0.19 -9.69
C ILE A 112 -1.50 0.91 -10.18
N PHE A 113 -0.62 0.55 -11.10
CA PHE A 113 0.21 1.45 -11.89
C PHE A 113 -0.47 1.63 -13.25
N SER A 114 -0.70 2.86 -13.65
CA SER A 114 -1.40 3.12 -14.89
C SER A 114 -0.74 4.21 -15.70
N GLU A 115 -0.64 4.01 -17.00
CA GLU A 115 -0.06 5.01 -17.88
C GLU A 115 -0.86 5.18 -19.17
N LYS A 116 -0.78 6.39 -19.70
CA LYS A 116 -1.47 6.79 -20.91
C LYS A 116 -0.44 7.10 -22.00
N ILE A 117 0.06 6.05 -22.63
CA ILE A 117 1.10 6.15 -23.66
C ILE A 117 0.77 5.28 -24.88
N SER A 118 1.32 5.68 -26.03
CA SER A 118 1.21 4.93 -27.26
C SER A 118 1.81 3.52 -27.14
N THR A 119 1.28 2.58 -27.91
CA THR A 119 1.86 1.22 -28.06
C THR A 119 3.26 1.24 -28.65
N ARG A 120 3.65 2.33 -29.31
CA ARG A 120 4.98 2.52 -29.92
C ARG A 120 5.97 3.23 -28.99
N ALA A 121 5.53 3.63 -27.79
CA ALA A 121 6.43 4.28 -26.85
C ALA A 121 7.52 3.31 -26.38
N VAL A 122 8.75 3.74 -26.43
CA VAL A 122 9.93 2.97 -26.02
C VAL A 122 10.05 2.93 -24.50
N SER A 123 9.71 4.03 -23.82
CA SER A 123 9.76 4.14 -22.36
C SER A 123 8.38 3.89 -21.72
N ARG A 124 8.36 3.15 -20.64
CA ARG A 124 7.15 2.78 -19.89
C ARG A 124 7.37 3.00 -18.38
N PRO A 125 7.43 4.25 -17.95
CA PRO A 125 7.83 4.60 -16.59
C PRO A 125 6.96 3.97 -15.51
N GLU A 126 5.64 3.80 -15.72
CA GLU A 126 4.78 3.18 -14.74
C GLU A 126 4.92 1.65 -14.71
N LEU A 127 5.28 1.02 -15.83
CA LEU A 127 5.63 -0.40 -15.85
C LEU A 127 6.95 -0.65 -15.11
N ASP A 128 7.95 0.20 -15.36
CA ASP A 128 9.26 0.12 -14.69
C ASP A 128 9.09 0.30 -13.17
N ARG A 129 8.24 1.24 -12.75
CA ARG A 129 7.89 1.45 -11.33
C ARG A 129 7.15 0.25 -10.72
N ALA A 130 6.26 -0.38 -11.49
CA ALA A 130 5.56 -1.57 -11.03
C ALA A 130 6.53 -2.74 -10.81
N ALA A 131 7.47 -2.97 -11.74
CA ALA A 131 8.49 -4.00 -11.63
C ALA A 131 9.43 -3.75 -10.45
N GLU A 132 9.87 -2.51 -10.24
CA GLU A 132 10.73 -2.15 -9.11
C GLU A 132 10.00 -2.32 -7.77
N PHE A 133 8.76 -1.87 -7.67
CA PHE A 133 7.93 -2.06 -6.48
C PHE A 133 7.68 -3.54 -6.18
N ALA A 134 7.47 -4.36 -7.22
CA ALA A 134 7.36 -5.81 -7.06
C ALA A 134 8.66 -6.41 -6.50
N ARG A 135 9.81 -5.97 -7.00
CA ARG A 135 11.15 -6.40 -6.53
C ARG A 135 11.36 -6.04 -5.06
N GLU A 136 10.98 -4.82 -4.64
CA GLU A 136 11.06 -4.39 -3.24
C GLU A 136 10.20 -5.27 -2.31
N LEU A 137 8.96 -5.58 -2.71
CA LEU A 137 8.08 -6.47 -1.96
C LEU A 137 8.64 -7.89 -1.85
N ARG A 138 9.24 -8.40 -2.93
CA ARG A 138 9.93 -9.70 -2.92
C ARG A 138 11.14 -9.70 -1.99
N ALA A 139 11.92 -8.63 -1.97
CA ALA A 139 13.03 -8.47 -1.03
C ALA A 139 12.58 -8.47 0.44
N ALA A 140 11.33 -8.06 0.71
CA ALA A 140 10.66 -8.16 2.01
C ALA A 140 10.04 -9.54 2.27
N SER A 141 10.36 -10.57 1.48
CA SER A 141 9.85 -11.95 1.57
C SER A 141 8.34 -12.12 1.36
N LEU A 142 7.69 -11.15 0.69
CA LEU A 142 6.29 -11.27 0.31
C LEU A 142 6.14 -12.01 -1.03
N GLY A 143 5.10 -12.82 -1.16
CA GLY A 143 4.66 -13.32 -2.47
C GLY A 143 4.11 -12.16 -3.30
N VAL A 144 4.47 -12.07 -4.58
CA VAL A 144 4.00 -10.98 -5.45
C VAL A 144 3.53 -11.51 -6.79
N THR A 145 2.36 -11.06 -7.23
CA THR A 145 1.84 -11.26 -8.58
C THR A 145 1.60 -9.92 -9.26
N LEU A 146 2.17 -9.73 -10.44
CA LEU A 146 1.81 -8.65 -11.34
C LEU A 146 0.59 -9.05 -12.16
N VAL A 147 -0.52 -8.34 -11.98
CA VAL A 147 -1.80 -8.61 -12.64
C VAL A 147 -2.03 -7.63 -13.77
N VAL A 148 -2.35 -8.11 -14.94
CA VAL A 148 -2.59 -7.30 -16.14
C VAL A 148 -3.88 -7.76 -16.81
N HIS A 149 -4.66 -6.83 -17.34
CA HIS A 149 -5.90 -7.18 -18.02
C HIS A 149 -5.64 -8.12 -19.21
N GLU A 150 -4.66 -7.80 -20.07
CA GLU A 150 -4.30 -8.57 -21.26
C GLU A 150 -2.80 -8.42 -21.56
N HIS A 151 -2.15 -9.49 -22.03
CA HIS A 151 -0.70 -9.51 -22.33
C HIS A 151 -0.25 -8.40 -23.29
N LYS A 152 -1.11 -8.01 -24.24
CA LYS A 152 -0.85 -6.90 -25.21
C LYS A 152 -0.61 -5.55 -24.53
N ARG A 153 -0.93 -5.40 -23.25
CA ARG A 153 -0.63 -4.20 -22.46
C ARG A 153 0.83 -4.14 -22.02
N LEU A 154 1.44 -5.30 -21.79
CA LEU A 154 2.87 -5.39 -21.44
C LEU A 154 3.78 -5.27 -22.66
N GLY A 155 3.34 -5.69 -23.82
CA GLY A 155 4.14 -5.69 -25.05
C GLY A 155 3.79 -6.85 -25.96
N ARG A 156 4.61 -7.06 -26.97
CA ARG A 156 4.51 -8.18 -27.89
C ARG A 156 5.90 -8.73 -28.22
N GLY A 157 5.96 -10.00 -28.60
CA GLY A 157 7.19 -10.64 -29.02
C GLY A 157 8.32 -10.50 -27.98
N LEU A 158 9.48 -10.08 -28.42
CA LEU A 158 10.68 -10.02 -27.60
C LEU A 158 10.54 -9.14 -26.35
N ALA A 159 9.88 -7.99 -26.46
CA ALA A 159 9.68 -7.09 -25.31
C ALA A 159 8.84 -7.72 -24.19
N LEU A 160 7.88 -8.57 -24.53
CA LEU A 160 7.11 -9.32 -23.53
C LEU A 160 7.97 -10.43 -22.89
N ALA A 161 8.78 -11.12 -23.68
CA ALA A 161 9.66 -12.17 -23.21
C ALA A 161 10.74 -11.60 -22.26
N GLU A 162 11.38 -10.49 -22.62
CA GLU A 162 12.37 -9.82 -21.77
C GLU A 162 11.78 -9.39 -20.42
N LEU A 163 10.59 -8.80 -20.42
CA LEU A 163 9.89 -8.42 -19.19
C LEU A 163 9.55 -9.66 -18.34
N ALA A 164 9.10 -10.73 -18.97
CA ALA A 164 8.76 -11.96 -18.27
C ALA A 164 9.99 -12.59 -17.60
N GLU A 165 11.13 -12.64 -18.29
CA GLU A 165 12.40 -13.11 -17.72
C GLU A 165 12.89 -12.19 -16.58
N GLN A 166 12.70 -10.88 -16.70
CA GLN A 166 13.00 -9.94 -15.65
C GLN A 166 12.14 -10.20 -14.40
N LEU A 167 10.84 -10.33 -14.55
CA LEU A 167 9.92 -10.64 -13.44
C LEU A 167 10.24 -12.01 -12.81
N LYS A 168 10.55 -13.00 -13.62
CA LYS A 168 11.00 -14.31 -13.18
C LYS A 168 12.27 -14.22 -12.34
N SER A 169 13.26 -13.45 -12.76
CA SER A 169 14.51 -13.24 -11.99
C SER A 169 14.26 -12.60 -10.63
N TYR A 170 13.19 -11.84 -10.48
CA TYR A 170 12.75 -11.26 -9.21
C TYR A 170 11.83 -12.20 -8.39
N GLY A 171 11.43 -13.34 -8.95
CA GLY A 171 10.49 -14.27 -8.32
C GLY A 171 9.07 -13.70 -8.27
N VAL A 172 8.68 -12.85 -9.21
CA VAL A 172 7.35 -12.23 -9.33
C VAL A 172 6.51 -13.04 -10.31
N ALA A 173 5.35 -13.52 -9.85
CA ALA A 173 4.38 -14.17 -10.71
C ALA A 173 3.67 -13.17 -11.63
N LEU A 174 3.17 -13.64 -12.77
CA LEU A 174 2.45 -12.84 -13.75
C LEU A 174 1.05 -13.42 -13.99
N GLU A 175 0.02 -12.59 -13.96
CA GLU A 175 -1.36 -13.01 -14.19
C GLU A 175 -2.02 -12.16 -15.26
N PHE A 176 -2.65 -12.82 -16.23
CA PHE A 176 -3.48 -12.16 -17.22
C PHE A 176 -4.96 -12.47 -16.96
N LEU A 177 -5.79 -11.43 -16.86
CA LEU A 177 -7.21 -11.58 -16.58
C LEU A 177 -8.00 -12.05 -17.79
N THR A 178 -7.51 -11.72 -19.00
CA THR A 178 -8.18 -12.05 -20.28
C THR A 178 -7.17 -12.31 -21.39
N GLY A 179 -7.66 -12.85 -22.52
CA GLY A 179 -6.90 -13.04 -23.74
C GLY A 179 -6.28 -14.44 -23.85
N GLU A 180 -5.42 -14.61 -24.85
CA GLU A 180 -4.83 -15.91 -25.23
C GLU A 180 -3.93 -16.49 -24.13
N LEU A 181 -3.32 -15.64 -23.30
CA LEU A 181 -2.47 -16.05 -22.18
C LEU A 181 -3.18 -15.94 -20.84
N GLN A 182 -4.51 -15.95 -20.81
CA GLN A 182 -5.27 -15.85 -19.56
C GLN A 182 -4.85 -16.92 -18.56
N GLY A 183 -4.60 -16.50 -17.33
CA GLY A 183 -4.21 -17.37 -16.23
C GLY A 183 -3.08 -16.81 -15.40
N ASN A 184 -2.69 -17.56 -14.37
CA ASN A 184 -1.57 -17.25 -13.51
C ASN A 184 -0.33 -18.04 -13.97
N HIS A 185 0.77 -17.35 -14.12
CA HIS A 185 2.05 -17.88 -14.56
C HIS A 185 3.06 -17.76 -13.42
N ASP A 186 3.42 -18.90 -12.84
CA ASP A 186 4.40 -18.98 -11.76
C ASP A 186 5.81 -18.70 -12.30
N PRO A 187 6.62 -17.88 -11.62
CA PRO A 187 7.96 -17.55 -12.09
C PRO A 187 8.91 -18.75 -12.15
N SER A 188 8.65 -19.81 -11.38
CA SER A 188 9.49 -21.02 -11.37
C SER A 188 9.22 -21.95 -12.56
N GLY A 189 8.04 -21.84 -13.19
CA GLY A 189 7.61 -22.70 -14.31
C GLY A 189 7.28 -21.93 -15.60
N PHE A 190 7.64 -20.67 -15.70
CA PHE A 190 7.23 -19.82 -16.81
C PHE A 190 8.08 -20.06 -18.07
N GLU A 191 7.63 -20.98 -18.90
CA GLU A 191 7.99 -21.04 -20.32
C GLU A 191 6.90 -20.36 -21.13
N ILE A 192 7.15 -19.16 -21.64
CA ILE A 192 6.29 -18.61 -22.69
C ILE A 192 6.59 -19.40 -23.96
N SER A 193 5.80 -20.42 -24.25
CA SER A 193 5.71 -20.94 -25.59
C SER A 193 5.04 -19.87 -26.46
N LEU A 194 5.86 -18.98 -27.01
CA LEU A 194 5.39 -18.06 -28.05
C LEU A 194 4.95 -18.92 -29.23
N PRO A 195 3.71 -18.80 -29.69
CA PRO A 195 3.36 -19.40 -30.98
C PRO A 195 4.30 -18.80 -32.04
N LEU A 196 5.08 -19.67 -32.64
CA LEU A 196 6.00 -19.32 -33.75
C LEU A 196 5.19 -19.07 -35.03
N ASP A 197 4.32 -18.08 -35.05
CA ASP A 197 3.75 -17.53 -36.27
C ASP A 197 4.58 -16.33 -36.71
N PHE A 198 5.83 -16.60 -37.08
CA PHE A 198 6.61 -15.78 -37.99
C PHE A 198 6.56 -16.43 -39.38
N THR A 199 5.47 -16.26 -40.08
CA THR A 199 5.49 -16.37 -41.53
C THR A 199 5.45 -14.94 -42.10
N MET A 200 6.43 -14.66 -42.92
CA MET A 200 6.79 -13.40 -43.61
C MET A 200 5.60 -12.60 -44.17
#